data_9052aa90d1de0795c5cc8d720b0144bb
#
_entry.id   9052aa90d1de0795c5cc8d720b0144bb
#
_cell.length_a   1.000
_cell.length_b   1.000
_cell.length_c   1.000
_cell.angle_alpha   90.00
_cell.angle_beta   90.00
_cell.angle_gamma   90.00
#
_symmetry.space_group_name_H-M   'P 1'
#
loop_
_entity.id
_entity.type
_entity.pdbx_description
1 polymer ?
#
loop_
_entity_poly.entity_id
_entity_poly.type
_entity_poly.pdbx_seq_one_letter_code
_entity_poly.pdbx_strand_id
1 'polypeptide(L)'
;IEEFLDLRKNTGDDRRRTHDMNTANWVPDLFMQRVAEDGQWTLFSPDEVPELHDLYGPAFAERYQYYEQKAERMEMRVAKRMRAVDLWRRMLSMLFETGHPWVTFKDPCNIRSPQQHCGVIHSSNLCTEITLNTSDGEVAVCNLGSINLAAHVTENGLDQTRLAKTVNTAMRMLDNV
;
A
#
# COMPACT_ATOMS: atom_id res chain seq x y z
N ILE A 1 5.26 11.17 -8.31
CA ILE A 1 3.98 11.14 -7.58
C ILE A 1 2.94 12.11 -8.19
N GLU A 2 3.30 13.32 -8.56
CA GLU A 2 2.34 14.33 -9.03
C GLU A 2 1.60 13.87 -10.31
N GLU A 3 2.31 13.34 -11.31
CA GLU A 3 1.71 12.78 -12.53
C GLU A 3 0.95 11.48 -12.26
N PHE A 4 1.44 10.66 -11.33
CA PHE A 4 0.77 9.43 -10.90
C PHE A 4 -0.61 9.72 -10.30
N LEU A 5 -0.74 10.75 -9.47
CA LEU A 5 -2.03 11.14 -8.91
C LEU A 5 -3.04 11.57 -9.97
N ASP A 6 -2.58 12.13 -11.09
CA ASP A 6 -3.45 12.58 -12.18
C ASP A 6 -3.87 11.47 -13.15
N LEU A 7 -3.37 10.23 -13.00
CA LEU A 7 -3.64 9.15 -13.96
C LEU A 7 -5.13 8.82 -14.15
N ARG A 8 -5.94 8.97 -13.12
CA ARG A 8 -7.39 8.68 -13.18
C ARG A 8 -8.27 9.93 -13.23
N LYS A 9 -7.68 11.10 -13.36
CA LYS A 9 -8.41 12.37 -13.42
C LYS A 9 -9.36 12.42 -14.60
N ASN A 10 -10.58 12.91 -14.37
CA ASN A 10 -11.63 12.99 -15.39
C ASN A 10 -11.47 14.15 -16.40
N THR A 11 -10.38 14.90 -16.31
CA THR A 11 -10.09 16.06 -17.14
C THR A 11 -8.69 15.99 -17.74
N GLY A 12 -8.46 16.71 -18.83
CA GLY A 12 -7.16 16.81 -19.50
C GLY A 12 -7.03 15.89 -20.72
N ASP A 13 -5.81 15.51 -21.07
CA ASP A 13 -5.52 14.66 -22.23
C ASP A 13 -5.75 13.18 -21.90
N ASP A 14 -6.76 12.54 -22.49
CA ASP A 14 -7.12 11.14 -22.27
C ASP A 14 -5.98 10.16 -22.59
N ARG A 15 -5.06 10.51 -23.48
CA ARG A 15 -3.87 9.69 -23.78
C ARG A 15 -2.91 9.57 -22.59
N ARG A 16 -3.06 10.43 -21.58
CA ARG A 16 -2.29 10.44 -20.34
C ARG A 16 -3.11 9.92 -19.16
N ARG A 17 -4.21 9.23 -19.42
CA ARG A 17 -5.11 8.70 -18.38
C ARG A 17 -5.16 7.17 -18.44
N THR A 18 -5.42 6.57 -17.28
CA THR A 18 -5.54 5.13 -17.10
C THR A 18 -6.74 4.83 -16.20
N HIS A 19 -7.95 5.12 -16.72
CA HIS A 19 -9.18 5.06 -15.93
C HIS A 19 -9.48 3.67 -15.35
N ASP A 20 -9.04 2.60 -16.01
CA ASP A 20 -9.27 1.22 -15.60
C ASP A 20 -8.18 0.64 -14.70
N MET A 21 -7.09 1.39 -14.46
CA MET A 21 -6.00 0.93 -13.60
C MET A 21 -6.29 1.28 -12.14
N ASN A 22 -6.23 0.28 -11.27
CA ASN A 22 -6.29 0.48 -9.83
C ASN A 22 -4.92 0.90 -9.29
N THR A 23 -4.89 1.95 -8.51
CA THR A 23 -3.66 2.54 -7.98
C THR A 23 -3.77 2.75 -6.47
N ALA A 24 -2.64 2.69 -5.77
CA ALA A 24 -2.56 2.96 -4.33
C ALA A 24 -1.30 3.74 -3.96
N ASN A 25 -1.42 4.56 -2.95
CA ASN A 25 -0.29 5.23 -2.30
C ASN A 25 0.20 4.37 -1.13
N TRP A 26 1.50 4.07 -1.11
CA TRP A 26 2.18 3.36 -0.03
C TRP A 26 2.86 4.37 0.89
N VAL A 27 2.18 4.71 2.00
CA VAL A 27 2.48 5.89 2.83
C VAL A 27 3.29 5.50 4.06
N PRO A 28 4.51 6.04 4.26
CA PRO A 28 5.28 5.81 5.48
C PRO A 28 4.80 6.70 6.63
N ASP A 29 5.00 6.25 7.87
CA ASP A 29 4.62 6.98 9.10
C ASP A 29 5.28 8.36 9.16
N LEU A 30 6.54 8.48 8.74
CA LEU A 30 7.25 9.76 8.68
C LEU A 30 6.49 10.80 7.85
N PHE A 31 5.85 10.38 6.73
CA PHE A 31 5.06 11.31 5.92
C PHE A 31 3.84 11.82 6.71
N MET A 32 3.14 10.93 7.39
CA MET A 32 1.97 11.31 8.21
C MET A 32 2.35 12.19 9.39
N GLN A 33 3.51 11.93 10.01
CA GLN A 33 4.08 12.82 11.02
C GLN A 33 4.34 14.23 10.45
N ARG A 34 4.97 14.32 9.28
CA ARG A 34 5.21 15.61 8.59
C ARG A 34 3.91 16.33 8.20
N VAL A 35 2.86 15.58 7.85
CA VAL A 35 1.52 16.15 7.61
C VAL A 35 0.95 16.76 8.90
N ALA A 36 1.04 16.05 10.02
CA ALA A 36 0.52 16.52 11.31
C ALA A 36 1.28 17.74 11.85
N GLU A 37 2.58 17.82 11.59
CA GLU A 37 3.47 18.91 12.03
C GLU A 37 3.54 20.08 11.03
N ASP A 38 2.78 20.04 9.93
CA ASP A 38 2.87 20.99 8.81
C ASP A 38 4.31 21.10 8.24
N GLY A 39 5.01 19.98 8.23
CA GLY A 39 6.40 19.88 7.82
C GLY A 39 6.58 19.78 6.30
N GLN A 40 7.85 19.76 5.90
CA GLN A 40 8.25 19.61 4.50
C GLN A 40 8.39 18.12 4.13
N TRP A 41 8.14 17.81 2.86
CA TRP A 41 8.37 16.51 2.26
C TRP A 41 9.18 16.67 0.97
N THR A 42 10.20 15.85 0.79
CA THR A 42 11.07 15.91 -0.38
C THR A 42 10.77 14.74 -1.31
N LEU A 43 10.48 15.04 -2.57
CA LEU A 43 10.32 14.06 -3.63
C LEU A 43 11.68 13.80 -4.27
N PHE A 44 12.06 12.53 -4.35
CA PHE A 44 13.30 12.06 -4.94
C PHE A 44 13.04 11.25 -6.20
N SER A 45 14.07 11.13 -7.05
CA SER A 45 14.08 10.11 -8.09
C SER A 45 14.38 8.75 -7.46
N PRO A 46 13.59 7.68 -7.75
CA PRO A 46 13.77 6.36 -7.11
C PRO A 46 15.16 5.75 -7.33
N ASP A 47 15.79 6.03 -8.47
CA ASP A 47 17.13 5.53 -8.80
C ASP A 47 18.24 6.14 -7.92
N GLU A 48 17.98 7.28 -7.29
CA GLU A 48 18.94 7.94 -6.38
C GLU A 48 18.74 7.53 -4.91
N VAL A 49 17.63 6.87 -4.60
CA VAL A 49 17.24 6.49 -3.22
C VAL A 49 16.72 5.04 -3.15
N PRO A 50 17.40 4.07 -3.79
CA PRO A 50 16.87 2.71 -3.98
C PRO A 50 16.55 2.01 -2.66
N GLU A 51 17.32 2.25 -1.59
CA GLU A 51 17.12 1.60 -0.30
C GLU A 51 15.78 2.00 0.38
N LEU A 52 15.21 3.15 0.05
CA LEU A 52 13.94 3.59 0.63
C LEU A 52 12.79 2.65 0.29
N HIS A 53 12.92 1.87 -0.78
CA HIS A 53 11.94 0.87 -1.17
C HIS A 53 11.86 -0.25 -0.11
N ASP A 54 12.99 -0.71 0.39
CA ASP A 54 13.11 -1.84 1.30
C ASP A 54 13.08 -1.45 2.79
N LEU A 55 13.19 -0.18 3.11
CA LEU A 55 13.20 0.31 4.49
C LEU A 55 11.80 0.71 4.97
N TYR A 56 11.54 0.52 6.26
CA TYR A 56 10.33 0.97 6.96
C TYR A 56 10.63 1.39 8.40
N GLY A 57 9.69 2.07 9.05
CA GLY A 57 9.83 2.54 10.43
C GLY A 57 11.00 3.50 10.64
N PRO A 58 11.71 3.39 11.78
CA PRO A 58 12.83 4.28 12.10
C PRO A 58 13.97 4.24 11.08
N ALA A 59 14.26 3.07 10.50
CA ALA A 59 15.32 2.92 9.49
C ALA A 59 14.98 3.69 8.20
N PHE A 60 13.70 3.67 7.78
CA PHE A 60 13.22 4.51 6.68
C PHE A 60 13.39 5.99 7.01
N ALA A 61 12.95 6.42 8.20
CA ALA A 61 13.01 7.81 8.62
C ALA A 61 14.45 8.35 8.64
N GLU A 62 15.39 7.59 9.21
CA GLU A 62 16.80 7.95 9.25
C GLU A 62 17.38 8.08 7.83
N ARG A 63 17.15 7.09 6.98
CA ARG A 63 17.68 7.10 5.60
C ARG A 63 17.04 8.19 4.75
N TYR A 64 15.75 8.42 4.91
CA TYR A 64 15.05 9.50 4.22
C TYR A 64 15.61 10.88 4.58
N GLN A 65 15.83 11.14 5.87
CA GLN A 65 16.44 12.39 6.36
C GLN A 65 17.87 12.55 5.88
N TYR A 66 18.65 11.48 5.78
CA TYR A 66 19.97 11.52 5.16
C TYR A 66 19.90 12.01 3.70
N TYR A 67 18.94 11.53 2.92
CA TYR A 67 18.75 12.00 1.54
C TYR A 67 18.24 13.46 1.48
N GLU A 68 17.42 13.89 2.43
CA GLU A 68 17.05 15.31 2.55
C GLU A 68 18.28 16.19 2.74
N GLN A 69 19.21 15.80 3.60
CA GLN A 69 20.46 16.52 3.82
C GLN A 69 21.35 16.53 2.56
N LYS A 70 21.40 15.46 1.80
CA LYS A 70 22.09 15.42 0.51
C LYS A 70 21.48 16.39 -0.50
N ALA A 71 20.15 16.42 -0.56
CA ALA A 71 19.43 17.36 -1.43
C ALA A 71 19.70 18.83 -1.05
N GLU A 72 19.75 19.15 0.24
CA GLU A 72 20.10 20.49 0.73
C GLU A 72 21.53 20.91 0.34
N ARG A 73 22.44 19.96 0.24
CA ARG A 73 23.82 20.19 -0.23
C ARG A 73 23.97 20.18 -1.76
N MET A 74 22.85 20.07 -2.50
CA MET A 74 22.83 19.95 -3.97
C MET A 74 23.61 18.72 -4.50
N GLU A 75 23.68 17.64 -3.72
CA GLU A 75 24.34 16.38 -4.07
C GLU A 75 23.42 15.39 -4.80
N MET A 76 22.18 15.80 -5.13
CA MET A 76 21.19 14.99 -5.82
C MET A 76 20.78 15.63 -7.13
N ARG A 77 20.56 14.82 -8.18
CA ARG A 77 20.15 15.31 -9.51
C ARG A 77 18.70 15.80 -9.51
N VAL A 78 17.83 15.07 -8.81
CA VAL A 78 16.39 15.37 -8.78
C VAL A 78 15.89 15.31 -7.34
N ALA A 79 15.60 16.48 -6.80
CA ALA A 79 14.92 16.62 -5.52
C ALA A 79 13.94 17.80 -5.58
N LYS A 80 12.70 17.57 -5.18
CA LYS A 80 11.68 18.62 -5.11
C LYS A 80 11.08 18.66 -3.71
N ARG A 81 11.24 19.77 -3.01
CA ARG A 81 10.69 19.99 -1.69
C ARG A 81 9.32 20.66 -1.76
N MET A 82 8.38 20.19 -0.96
CA MET A 82 7.04 20.74 -0.85
C MET A 82 6.47 20.49 0.54
N ARG A 83 5.40 21.19 0.91
CA ARG A 83 4.71 20.90 2.17
C ARG A 83 4.03 19.53 2.11
N ALA A 84 4.23 18.72 3.15
CA ALA A 84 3.61 17.39 3.23
C ALA A 84 2.08 17.47 3.18
N VAL A 85 1.49 18.46 3.86
CA VAL A 85 0.03 18.67 3.87
C VAL A 85 -0.55 18.99 2.50
N ASP A 86 0.20 19.67 1.62
CA ASP A 86 -0.29 19.98 0.26
C ASP A 86 -0.29 18.73 -0.62
N LEU A 87 0.73 17.89 -0.52
CA LEU A 87 0.74 16.59 -1.18
C LEU A 87 -0.40 15.68 -0.64
N TRP A 88 -0.59 15.64 0.67
CA TRP A 88 -1.67 14.87 1.29
C TRP A 88 -3.06 15.31 0.84
N ARG A 89 -3.31 16.62 0.79
CA ARG A 89 -4.57 17.17 0.25
C ARG A 89 -4.80 16.76 -1.20
N ARG A 90 -3.75 16.77 -2.01
CA ARG A 90 -3.83 16.34 -3.41
C ARG A 90 -4.16 14.84 -3.52
N MET A 91 -3.52 13.98 -2.70
CA MET A 91 -3.87 12.55 -2.62
C MET A 91 -5.34 12.35 -2.26
N LEU A 92 -5.82 13.02 -1.22
CA LEU A 92 -7.21 12.93 -0.78
C LEU A 92 -8.20 13.49 -1.81
N SER A 93 -7.86 14.58 -2.49
CA SER A 93 -8.70 15.14 -3.56
C SER A 93 -8.90 14.15 -4.70
N MET A 94 -7.83 13.47 -5.13
CA MET A 94 -7.92 12.46 -6.18
C MET A 94 -8.68 11.23 -5.73
N LEU A 95 -8.47 10.78 -4.50
CA LEU A 95 -9.23 9.69 -3.91
C LEU A 95 -10.74 10.02 -3.85
N PHE A 96 -11.08 11.22 -3.44
CA PHE A 96 -12.47 11.69 -3.38
C PHE A 96 -13.11 11.80 -4.78
N GLU A 97 -12.38 12.35 -5.76
CA GLU A 97 -12.88 12.59 -7.11
C GLU A 97 -13.05 11.28 -7.91
N THR A 98 -12.11 10.35 -7.77
CA THR A 98 -11.98 9.19 -8.68
C THR A 98 -12.05 7.82 -7.99
N GLY A 99 -12.08 7.78 -6.65
CA GLY A 99 -11.96 6.55 -5.87
C GLY A 99 -10.52 5.99 -5.79
N HIS A 100 -9.55 6.65 -6.43
CA HIS A 100 -8.15 6.24 -6.48
C HIS A 100 -7.20 7.45 -6.53
N PRO A 101 -5.92 7.28 -6.18
CA PRO A 101 -5.27 6.10 -5.57
C PRO A 101 -5.79 5.80 -4.16
N TRP A 102 -5.87 4.53 -3.79
CA TRP A 102 -6.14 4.15 -2.41
C TRP A 102 -4.96 4.50 -1.51
N VAL A 103 -5.17 4.47 -0.21
CA VAL A 103 -4.13 4.79 0.78
C VAL A 103 -3.86 3.56 1.64
N THR A 104 -2.60 3.14 1.68
CA THR A 104 -2.13 2.05 2.51
C THR A 104 -0.89 2.50 3.27
N PHE A 105 -0.73 2.06 4.52
CA PHE A 105 0.35 2.51 5.40
C PHE A 105 1.47 1.49 5.45
N LYS A 106 2.65 1.89 4.95
CA LYS A 106 3.84 1.06 4.80
C LYS A 106 4.33 0.47 6.11
N ASP A 107 4.49 1.31 7.11
CA ASP A 107 5.15 0.91 8.35
C ASP A 107 4.29 -0.06 9.18
N PRO A 108 3.00 0.19 9.44
CA PRO A 108 2.13 -0.75 10.13
C PRO A 108 2.02 -2.11 9.43
N CYS A 109 1.98 -2.14 8.10
CA CYS A 109 1.94 -3.39 7.34
C CYS A 109 3.21 -4.23 7.57
N ASN A 110 4.38 -3.59 7.55
CA ASN A 110 5.65 -4.27 7.76
C ASN A 110 5.91 -4.63 9.22
N ILE A 111 5.66 -3.72 10.16
CA ILE A 111 5.89 -3.93 11.60
C ILE A 111 5.02 -5.07 12.15
N ARG A 112 3.79 -5.23 11.63
CA ARG A 112 2.85 -6.27 12.05
C ARG A 112 2.92 -7.56 11.23
N SER A 113 3.78 -7.61 10.22
CA SER A 113 3.96 -8.82 9.41
C SER A 113 4.53 -9.96 10.25
N PRO A 114 3.94 -11.15 10.23
CA PRO A 114 4.53 -12.34 10.86
C PRO A 114 5.72 -12.89 10.06
N GLN A 115 5.98 -12.35 8.86
CA GLN A 115 6.99 -12.82 7.92
C GLN A 115 8.15 -11.84 7.74
N GLN A 116 8.45 -10.99 8.71
CA GLN A 116 9.57 -10.04 8.67
C GLN A 116 10.93 -10.71 8.39
N HIS A 117 11.09 -11.97 8.80
CA HIS A 117 12.29 -12.76 8.57
C HIS A 117 12.46 -13.23 7.12
N CYS A 118 11.41 -13.16 6.31
CA CYS A 118 11.43 -13.57 4.90
C CYS A 118 11.67 -12.38 3.95
N GLY A 119 11.15 -11.20 4.28
CA GLY A 119 11.26 -10.05 3.38
C GLY A 119 10.41 -8.87 3.80
N VAL A 120 10.33 -7.88 2.91
CA VAL A 120 9.62 -6.62 3.09
C VAL A 120 8.36 -6.61 2.23
N ILE A 121 7.28 -6.05 2.78
CA ILE A 121 6.05 -5.81 2.04
C ILE A 121 6.18 -4.46 1.30
N HIS A 122 6.14 -4.51 -0.03
CA HIS A 122 6.34 -3.35 -0.90
C HIS A 122 5.04 -2.72 -1.39
N SER A 123 3.97 -3.51 -1.43
CA SER A 123 2.63 -3.05 -1.81
C SER A 123 1.57 -4.03 -1.31
N SER A 124 0.32 -3.73 -1.59
CA SER A 124 -0.81 -4.61 -1.34
C SER A 124 -1.54 -4.94 -2.66
N ASN A 125 -2.58 -5.77 -2.58
CA ASN A 125 -3.45 -6.10 -3.71
C ASN A 125 -4.50 -5.00 -3.97
N LEU A 126 -5.40 -5.26 -4.90
CA LEU A 126 -6.51 -4.39 -5.29
C LEU A 126 -7.33 -3.89 -4.10
N CYS A 127 -7.69 -4.76 -3.17
CA CYS A 127 -8.55 -4.43 -2.03
C CYS A 127 -7.77 -3.95 -0.79
N THR A 128 -6.43 -3.91 -0.85
CA THR A 128 -5.49 -3.49 0.20
C THR A 128 -5.47 -4.35 1.48
N GLU A 129 -6.09 -5.56 1.46
CA GLU A 129 -6.10 -6.48 2.60
C GLU A 129 -4.90 -7.43 2.62
N ILE A 130 -4.24 -7.67 1.49
CA ILE A 130 -3.13 -8.61 1.40
C ILE A 130 -1.81 -7.87 1.63
N THR A 131 -1.09 -8.32 2.65
CA THR A 131 0.21 -7.77 3.06
C THR A 131 1.22 -8.90 3.13
N LEU A 132 1.72 -9.29 1.95
CA LEU A 132 2.74 -10.32 1.79
C LEU A 132 4.02 -9.70 1.20
N ASN A 133 5.18 -10.23 1.60
CA ASN A 133 6.45 -9.84 1.00
C ASN A 133 6.52 -10.27 -0.46
N THR A 134 7.26 -9.51 -1.25
CA THR A 134 7.57 -9.81 -2.65
C THR A 134 9.04 -9.54 -2.92
N SER A 135 9.63 -10.27 -3.87
CA SER A 135 11.01 -10.08 -4.33
C SER A 135 11.14 -10.46 -5.80
N ASP A 136 12.31 -10.37 -6.36
CA ASP A 136 12.58 -10.79 -7.75
C ASP A 136 12.23 -12.28 -7.99
N GLY A 137 12.33 -13.11 -6.96
CA GLY A 137 12.04 -14.54 -7.00
C GLY A 137 10.70 -14.96 -6.39
N GLU A 138 9.95 -14.02 -5.79
CA GLU A 138 8.74 -14.32 -5.02
C GLU A 138 7.56 -13.45 -5.43
N VAL A 139 6.48 -14.10 -5.85
CA VAL A 139 5.22 -13.46 -6.20
C VAL A 139 4.20 -13.74 -5.10
N ALA A 140 3.59 -12.69 -4.55
CA ALA A 140 2.51 -12.84 -3.60
C ALA A 140 1.26 -13.40 -4.28
N VAL A 141 0.73 -14.49 -3.75
CA VAL A 141 -0.48 -15.17 -4.24
C VAL A 141 -1.43 -15.40 -3.07
N CYS A 142 -2.73 -15.27 -3.32
CA CYS A 142 -3.74 -15.66 -2.35
C CYS A 142 -4.82 -16.52 -3.01
N ASN A 143 -5.24 -17.58 -2.28
CA ASN A 143 -6.36 -18.40 -2.63
C ASN A 143 -7.56 -17.96 -1.80
N LEU A 144 -8.66 -17.58 -2.46
CA LEU A 144 -9.84 -17.01 -1.82
C LEU A 144 -11.03 -17.96 -1.89
N GLY A 145 -11.77 -18.01 -0.80
CA GLY A 145 -13.03 -18.74 -0.74
C GLY A 145 -13.98 -18.11 0.28
N SER A 146 -15.27 -18.21 0.01
CA SER A 146 -16.31 -17.71 0.92
C SER A 146 -17.31 -18.80 1.21
N ILE A 147 -17.73 -18.90 2.47
CA ILE A 147 -18.74 -19.84 2.91
C ILE A 147 -20.08 -19.10 3.06
N ASN A 148 -21.11 -19.59 2.37
CA ASN A 148 -22.47 -19.07 2.55
C ASN A 148 -23.01 -19.52 3.92
N LEU A 149 -22.93 -18.64 4.92
CA LEU A 149 -23.44 -18.93 6.26
C LEU A 149 -24.95 -19.15 6.29
N ALA A 150 -25.71 -18.45 5.45
CA ALA A 150 -27.16 -18.64 5.40
C ALA A 150 -27.57 -20.08 5.05
N ALA A 151 -26.78 -20.78 4.22
CA ALA A 151 -26.99 -22.20 3.91
C ALA A 151 -26.75 -23.13 5.11
N HIS A 152 -26.18 -22.65 6.20
CA HIS A 152 -25.89 -23.40 7.42
C HIS A 152 -26.84 -23.03 8.59
N VAL A 153 -27.81 -22.16 8.33
CA VAL A 153 -28.85 -21.82 9.31
C VAL A 153 -30.04 -22.75 9.16
N THR A 154 -30.53 -23.23 10.28
CA THR A 154 -31.74 -24.07 10.42
C THR A 154 -32.78 -23.36 11.29
N GLU A 155 -33.95 -23.94 11.45
CA GLU A 155 -34.99 -23.46 12.40
C GLU A 155 -34.48 -23.37 13.85
N ASN A 156 -33.44 -24.16 14.19
CA ASN A 156 -32.81 -24.20 15.51
C ASN A 156 -31.55 -23.32 15.61
N GLY A 157 -31.30 -22.46 14.62
CA GLY A 157 -30.12 -21.60 14.51
C GLY A 157 -29.01 -22.18 13.64
N LEU A 158 -27.76 -21.77 13.90
CA LEU A 158 -26.61 -22.18 13.10
C LEU A 158 -26.24 -23.66 13.36
N ASP A 159 -26.25 -24.48 12.31
CA ASP A 159 -25.74 -25.87 12.35
C ASP A 159 -24.19 -25.83 12.35
N GLN A 160 -23.64 -25.85 13.54
CA GLN A 160 -22.19 -25.81 13.78
C GLN A 160 -21.46 -27.01 13.20
N THR A 161 -22.09 -28.20 13.27
CA THR A 161 -21.49 -29.45 12.76
C THR A 161 -21.35 -29.44 11.27
N ARG A 162 -22.40 -29.02 10.56
CA ARG A 162 -22.36 -28.85 9.10
C ARG A 162 -21.36 -27.74 8.68
N LEU A 163 -21.36 -26.63 9.42
CA LEU A 163 -20.43 -25.53 9.15
C LEU A 163 -18.96 -25.97 9.32
N ALA A 164 -18.63 -26.67 10.42
CA ALA A 164 -17.29 -27.18 10.66
C ALA A 164 -16.83 -28.14 9.54
N LYS A 165 -17.72 -29.02 9.05
CA LYS A 165 -17.42 -29.90 7.91
C LYS A 165 -17.15 -29.11 6.63
N THR A 166 -17.96 -28.09 6.35
CA THR A 166 -17.78 -27.22 5.18
C THR A 166 -16.47 -26.44 5.26
N VAL A 167 -16.15 -25.85 6.43
CA VAL A 167 -14.87 -25.14 6.67
C VAL A 167 -13.69 -26.06 6.44
N ASN A 168 -13.68 -27.26 7.01
CA ASN A 168 -12.61 -28.24 6.81
C ASN A 168 -12.40 -28.58 5.33
N THR A 169 -13.49 -28.75 4.59
CA THR A 169 -13.40 -29.04 3.15
C THR A 169 -12.86 -27.84 2.39
N ALA A 170 -13.37 -26.64 2.67
CA ALA A 170 -12.91 -25.40 2.01
C ALA A 170 -11.42 -25.11 2.27
N MET A 171 -10.98 -25.26 3.52
CA MET A 171 -9.55 -25.07 3.85
C MET A 171 -8.65 -26.05 3.12
N ARG A 172 -9.03 -27.34 3.03
CA ARG A 172 -8.29 -28.32 2.23
C ARG A 172 -8.24 -27.98 0.74
N MET A 173 -9.35 -27.46 0.20
CA MET A 173 -9.38 -27.03 -1.19
C MET A 173 -8.42 -25.86 -1.44
N LEU A 174 -8.40 -24.86 -0.54
CA LEU A 174 -7.52 -23.69 -0.66
C LEU A 174 -6.04 -24.02 -0.45
N ASP A 175 -5.75 -25.03 0.39
CA ASP A 175 -4.37 -25.47 0.70
C ASP A 175 -3.76 -26.34 -0.42
N ASN A 176 -4.58 -26.94 -1.26
CA ASN A 176 -4.15 -27.85 -2.33
C ASN A 176 -4.03 -27.21 -3.72
N VAL A 177 -4.14 -25.88 -3.82
CA VAL A 177 -4.07 -25.14 -5.11
C VAL A 177 -2.63 -24.90 -5.55
#